data_1a350580e30a0e1834a9c440f4917d63
#
_entry.id   1a350580e30a0e1834a9c440f4917d63
#
_cell.length_a   1.000
_cell.length_b   1.000
_cell.length_c   1.000
_cell.angle_alpha   90.00
_cell.angle_beta   90.00
_cell.angle_gamma   90.00
#
_symmetry.space_group_name_H-M   'P 1'
#
loop_
_entity.id
_entity.type
_entity.pdbx_description
1 polymer ?
#
loop_
_entity_poly.entity_id
_entity_poly.type
_entity_poly.pdbx_seq_one_letter_code
_entity_poly.pdbx_strand_id
1 'polypeptide(L)'
;MSQMDRRQALRVLGALGATGLTAACSRWVGDDAGEPSSDEPVRIGMVAAQSGAFKPIGDELIRGFQLYLDLNDQRLGGHPVELVVADEGETPDSGKAAVEGLIKQGVVALTGVVSSAVMSAIRDTVEQSKVPLISSNASPATLQSVVYIWRTSYVNDEAGRALAPYVAQRVPAGGRVAIVAPDYDAGFDAVQGFRQSFGESDDRIADPVIWTRYVKGKPGRNTYAAAINEIMSRKPDALYCFFSGEAAVVFLKRLHEAGFRKQIYAPGFLTEGTVLEQLKVSEAEGILTSLNYSADLNNAANRRFASAFRKAHGSTPTTYAVASYDAAQVLDKGIRLAGRDLSPLNLNLALGRVGQIDSPRGPWQFNQPRTPQQKWYLRRVQRDGQVLSNVLISELATLG
;
A
#
# COMPACT_ATOMS: atom_id res chain seq x y z
N MET A 1 65.81 2.67 -43.92
CA MET A 1 64.82 2.98 -42.85
C MET A 1 64.21 1.64 -42.48
N SER A 2 64.65 1.07 -41.34
CA SER A 2 64.31 -0.28 -40.87
C SER A 2 63.05 -0.15 -39.99
N GLN A 3 61.97 -0.85 -40.28
CA GLN A 3 60.78 -0.94 -39.49
C GLN A 3 61.08 -1.76 -38.23
N MET A 4 60.89 -1.09 -37.04
CA MET A 4 60.95 -1.76 -35.74
C MET A 4 59.71 -2.61 -35.55
N ASP A 5 59.90 -3.91 -35.29
CA ASP A 5 58.85 -4.87 -35.00
C ASP A 5 58.21 -4.60 -33.62
N ARG A 6 56.89 -4.75 -33.55
CA ARG A 6 56.07 -4.55 -32.32
C ARG A 6 56.54 -5.36 -31.10
N ARG A 7 57.29 -6.42 -31.31
CA ARG A 7 57.89 -7.23 -30.24
C ARG A 7 59.13 -6.61 -29.60
N GLN A 8 59.81 -5.67 -30.28
CA GLN A 8 60.95 -4.94 -29.73
C GLN A 8 60.51 -3.74 -28.88
N ALA A 9 59.39 -3.12 -29.19
CA ALA A 9 58.85 -2.03 -28.40
C ALA A 9 58.39 -2.47 -26.99
N LEU A 10 57.91 -3.72 -26.82
CA LEU A 10 57.51 -4.27 -25.52
C LEU A 10 58.68 -4.70 -24.61
N ARG A 11 59.90 -4.85 -25.16
CA ARG A 11 61.11 -5.20 -24.37
C ARG A 11 61.85 -3.98 -23.82
N VAL A 12 61.62 -2.81 -24.36
CA VAL A 12 62.26 -1.54 -23.86
C VAL A 12 61.44 -0.91 -22.73
N LEU A 13 60.17 -1.22 -22.60
CA LEU A 13 59.30 -0.75 -21.50
C LEU A 13 59.43 -1.60 -20.21
N GLY A 14 60.11 -2.73 -20.26
CA GLY A 14 60.30 -3.64 -19.12
C GLY A 14 61.58 -3.42 -18.29
N ALA A 15 62.47 -2.51 -18.67
CA ALA A 15 63.82 -2.38 -18.06
C ALA A 15 64.08 -1.07 -17.30
N LEU A 16 63.10 -0.22 -17.08
CA LEU A 16 63.22 1.06 -16.35
C LEU A 16 62.31 1.21 -15.13
N GLY A 17 61.92 0.11 -14.52
CA GLY A 17 60.99 0.15 -13.40
C GLY A 17 61.41 -0.59 -12.13
N ALA A 18 62.71 -0.60 -11.80
CA ALA A 18 63.15 -1.29 -10.59
C ALA A 18 64.18 -0.45 -9.80
N THR A 19 63.81 0.75 -9.31
CA THR A 19 64.43 1.34 -8.13
C THR A 19 63.49 2.44 -7.59
N GLY A 20 62.92 2.20 -6.42
CA GLY A 20 62.49 3.23 -5.46
C GLY A 20 61.13 3.82 -5.72
N LEU A 21 60.10 3.20 -5.13
CA LEU A 21 58.98 3.91 -4.50
C LEU A 21 58.25 2.92 -3.56
N THR A 22 58.77 2.75 -2.37
CA THR A 22 57.99 2.27 -1.23
C THR A 22 56.99 3.34 -0.90
N ALA A 23 55.78 2.90 -0.60
CA ALA A 23 54.69 3.67 0.02
C ALA A 23 53.89 4.63 -0.90
N ALA A 24 53.05 4.04 -1.74
CA ALA A 24 51.69 4.53 -1.96
C ALA A 24 50.87 3.32 -2.40
N CYS A 25 50.52 2.43 -1.47
CA CYS A 25 49.33 1.64 -1.59
C CYS A 25 48.16 2.63 -1.63
N SER A 26 47.87 3.17 -2.83
CA SER A 26 46.52 3.65 -3.08
C SER A 26 45.64 2.41 -2.94
N ARG A 27 45.04 2.27 -1.76
CA ARG A 27 43.81 1.54 -1.56
C ARG A 27 42.88 2.00 -2.67
N TRP A 28 42.72 1.20 -3.67
CA TRP A 28 41.44 1.08 -4.30
C TRP A 28 40.52 0.54 -3.19
N VAL A 29 39.97 1.47 -2.43
CA VAL A 29 38.79 1.25 -1.61
C VAL A 29 37.74 0.93 -2.66
N GLY A 30 37.49 -0.37 -2.87
CA GLY A 30 36.17 -0.79 -3.27
C GLY A 30 35.21 -0.07 -2.32
N ASP A 31 34.14 0.47 -2.84
CA ASP A 31 33.01 0.99 -2.07
C ASP A 31 32.31 -0.11 -1.25
N ASP A 32 33.07 -0.80 -0.41
CA ASP A 32 32.63 -1.34 0.87
C ASP A 32 32.81 -0.20 1.90
N ALA A 33 32.08 0.89 1.71
CA ALA A 33 31.73 1.73 2.82
C ALA A 33 30.87 0.87 3.71
N GLY A 34 31.47 0.25 4.71
CA GLY A 34 30.79 -0.53 5.72
C GLY A 34 29.59 0.29 6.18
N GLU A 35 28.43 -0.33 6.14
CA GLU A 35 27.17 0.32 6.54
C GLU A 35 27.41 1.08 7.84
N PRO A 36 27.01 2.34 7.96
CA PRO A 36 27.11 3.06 9.21
C PRO A 36 26.23 2.35 10.23
N SER A 37 26.79 1.40 10.97
CA SER A 37 26.11 0.77 12.09
C SER A 37 26.20 1.72 13.28
N SER A 38 25.06 2.09 13.84
CA SER A 38 24.97 2.82 15.10
C SER A 38 24.29 1.91 16.11
N ASP A 39 24.78 1.88 17.35
CA ASP A 39 24.12 1.19 18.45
C ASP A 39 23.03 2.07 19.09
N GLU A 40 22.89 3.32 18.65
CA GLU A 40 21.82 4.21 19.09
C GLU A 40 20.51 3.83 18.38
N PRO A 41 19.45 3.46 19.12
CA PRO A 41 18.20 3.07 18.49
C PRO A 41 17.45 4.26 17.87
N VAL A 42 16.79 3.99 16.75
CA VAL A 42 15.82 4.93 16.17
C VAL A 42 14.41 4.57 16.60
N ARG A 43 13.66 5.56 17.03
CA ARG A 43 12.27 5.39 17.45
C ARG A 43 11.32 5.69 16.30
N ILE A 44 10.54 4.69 15.86
CA ILE A 44 9.54 4.80 14.81
C ILE A 44 8.15 4.71 15.43
N GLY A 45 7.30 5.71 15.18
CA GLY A 45 5.92 5.71 15.63
C GLY A 45 5.00 5.05 14.60
N MET A 46 4.26 4.01 14.99
CA MET A 46 3.25 3.40 14.14
C MET A 46 1.85 3.72 14.67
N VAL A 47 1.05 4.35 13.82
CA VAL A 47 -0.38 4.62 14.06
C VAL A 47 -1.17 3.53 13.37
N ALA A 48 -1.78 2.63 14.14
CA ALA A 48 -2.53 1.50 13.61
C ALA A 48 -3.76 1.23 14.46
N ALA A 49 -4.87 0.86 13.83
CA ALA A 49 -6.07 0.49 14.58
C ALA A 49 -5.82 -0.81 15.36
N GLN A 50 -5.79 -0.72 16.69
CA GLN A 50 -5.67 -1.86 17.61
C GLN A 50 -7.01 -2.21 18.25
N SER A 51 -8.03 -1.42 17.99
CA SER A 51 -9.41 -1.59 18.46
C SER A 51 -10.40 -1.35 17.32
N GLY A 52 -11.67 -1.71 17.54
CA GLY A 52 -12.78 -1.43 16.63
C GLY A 52 -12.78 -2.24 15.32
N ALA A 53 -13.55 -1.75 14.35
CA ALA A 53 -13.81 -2.46 13.09
C ALA A 53 -12.58 -2.58 12.17
N PHE A 54 -11.63 -1.66 12.30
CA PHE A 54 -10.41 -1.66 11.49
C PHE A 54 -9.23 -2.39 12.13
N LYS A 55 -9.42 -2.98 13.33
CA LYS A 55 -8.35 -3.74 14.01
C LYS A 55 -7.70 -4.80 13.10
N PRO A 56 -8.42 -5.62 12.31
CA PRO A 56 -7.78 -6.60 11.43
C PRO A 56 -6.81 -5.96 10.41
N ILE A 57 -7.13 -4.76 9.91
CA ILE A 57 -6.26 -4.00 9.00
C ILE A 57 -5.03 -3.48 9.76
N GLY A 58 -5.23 -2.92 10.96
CA GLY A 58 -4.14 -2.46 11.81
C GLY A 58 -3.17 -3.56 12.18
N ASP A 59 -3.68 -4.76 12.53
CA ASP A 59 -2.85 -5.94 12.80
C ASP A 59 -1.98 -6.31 11.57
N GLU A 60 -2.53 -6.23 10.35
CA GLU A 60 -1.78 -6.51 9.12
C GLU A 60 -0.69 -5.47 8.85
N LEU A 61 -0.94 -4.19 9.14
CA LEU A 61 0.09 -3.15 9.04
C LEU A 61 1.25 -3.44 10.01
N ILE A 62 0.94 -3.78 11.26
CA ILE A 62 1.96 -4.10 12.27
C ILE A 62 2.77 -5.32 11.82
N ARG A 63 2.10 -6.40 11.37
CA ARG A 63 2.75 -7.64 10.91
C ARG A 63 3.67 -7.40 9.70
N GLY A 64 3.24 -6.59 8.74
CA GLY A 64 4.03 -6.28 7.55
C GLY A 64 5.31 -5.54 7.89
N PHE A 65 5.23 -4.51 8.74
CA PHE A 65 6.38 -3.74 9.19
C PHE A 65 7.34 -4.60 10.03
N GLN A 66 6.78 -5.35 10.99
CA GLN A 66 7.56 -6.22 11.86
C GLN A 66 8.28 -7.31 11.06
N LEU A 67 7.64 -7.87 10.03
CA LEU A 67 8.30 -8.86 9.16
C LEU A 67 9.53 -8.28 8.47
N TYR A 68 9.49 -7.01 8.03
CA TYR A 68 10.69 -6.36 7.50
C TYR A 68 11.81 -6.28 8.54
N LEU A 69 11.48 -5.87 9.76
CA LEU A 69 12.44 -5.81 10.86
C LEU A 69 13.03 -7.18 11.20
N ASP A 70 12.20 -8.23 11.26
CA ASP A 70 12.63 -9.61 11.53
C ASP A 70 13.59 -10.16 10.46
N LEU A 71 13.43 -9.72 9.22
CA LEU A 71 14.31 -10.11 8.10
C LEU A 71 15.57 -9.24 7.97
N ASN A 72 15.67 -8.15 8.75
CA ASN A 72 16.76 -7.18 8.70
C ASN A 72 17.35 -6.90 10.09
N ASP A 73 17.49 -7.94 10.94
CA ASP A 73 18.15 -7.91 12.24
C ASP A 73 17.60 -6.82 13.18
N GLN A 74 16.30 -6.51 13.10
CA GLN A 74 15.63 -5.45 13.86
C GLN A 74 16.25 -4.06 13.64
N ARG A 75 16.75 -3.80 12.41
CA ARG A 75 17.45 -2.56 12.07
C ARG A 75 16.84 -1.84 10.87
N LEU A 76 16.92 -0.51 10.88
CA LEU A 76 16.66 0.37 9.75
C LEU A 76 17.83 1.34 9.58
N GLY A 77 18.38 1.43 8.37
CA GLY A 77 19.53 2.29 8.07
C GLY A 77 20.77 1.97 8.90
N GLY A 78 20.88 0.76 9.43
CA GLY A 78 21.96 0.33 10.31
C GLY A 78 21.72 0.61 11.81
N HIS A 79 20.61 1.26 12.19
CA HIS A 79 20.23 1.54 13.58
C HIS A 79 19.27 0.48 14.12
N PRO A 80 19.39 0.01 15.37
CA PRO A 80 18.35 -0.76 16.06
C PRO A 80 17.03 0.03 16.05
N VAL A 81 15.90 -0.65 16.00
CA VAL A 81 14.58 -0.01 15.95
C VAL A 81 13.80 -0.23 17.23
N GLU A 82 13.28 0.87 17.78
CA GLU A 82 12.21 0.87 18.76
C GLU A 82 10.89 1.22 18.05
N LEU A 83 10.04 0.23 17.77
CA LEU A 83 8.73 0.44 17.17
C LEU A 83 7.70 0.76 18.25
N VAL A 84 7.21 2.00 18.27
CA VAL A 84 6.19 2.46 19.22
C VAL A 84 4.83 2.47 18.53
N VAL A 85 3.94 1.56 18.91
CA VAL A 85 2.61 1.43 18.32
C VAL A 85 1.59 2.20 19.15
N ALA A 86 0.82 3.07 18.49
CA ALA A 86 -0.30 3.79 19.09
C ALA A 86 -1.62 3.39 18.41
N ASP A 87 -2.67 3.19 19.22
CA ASP A 87 -4.00 2.87 18.69
C ASP A 87 -4.62 4.09 18.02
N GLU A 88 -4.92 3.96 16.73
CA GLU A 88 -5.62 4.98 15.95
C GLU A 88 -7.05 5.20 16.46
N GLY A 89 -7.66 4.15 17.04
CA GLY A 89 -9.07 4.16 17.42
C GLY A 89 -9.99 4.21 16.20
N GLU A 90 -11.21 4.72 16.42
CA GLU A 90 -12.26 4.76 15.37
C GLU A 90 -12.70 6.19 15.02
N THR A 91 -12.00 7.21 15.50
CA THR A 91 -12.38 8.61 15.26
C THR A 91 -11.19 9.46 14.82
N PRO A 92 -11.43 10.55 14.05
CA PRO A 92 -10.40 11.53 13.76
C PRO A 92 -9.66 12.06 15.01
N ASP A 93 -10.38 12.29 16.09
CA ASP A 93 -9.80 12.83 17.33
C ASP A 93 -8.89 11.81 18.03
N SER A 94 -9.28 10.52 18.08
CA SER A 94 -8.44 9.48 18.66
C SER A 94 -7.16 9.30 17.85
N GLY A 95 -7.24 9.28 16.52
CA GLY A 95 -6.08 9.20 15.65
C GLY A 95 -5.15 10.41 15.79
N LYS A 96 -5.71 11.60 15.90
CA LYS A 96 -4.95 12.83 16.14
C LYS A 96 -4.20 12.77 17.47
N ALA A 97 -4.86 12.36 18.54
CA ALA A 97 -4.23 12.20 19.85
C ALA A 97 -3.09 11.16 19.82
N ALA A 98 -3.26 10.05 19.09
CA ALA A 98 -2.22 9.04 18.91
C ALA A 98 -0.98 9.62 18.22
N VAL A 99 -1.17 10.36 17.11
CA VAL A 99 -0.07 11.03 16.38
C VAL A 99 0.66 12.04 17.25
N GLU A 100 -0.07 12.92 17.94
CA GLU A 100 0.51 13.93 18.84
C GLU A 100 1.29 13.27 19.99
N GLY A 101 0.78 12.15 20.51
CA GLY A 101 1.46 11.36 21.54
C GLY A 101 2.80 10.79 21.07
N LEU A 102 2.85 10.23 19.85
CA LEU A 102 4.07 9.72 19.25
C LEU A 102 5.09 10.83 18.95
N ILE A 103 4.65 11.96 18.41
CA ILE A 103 5.52 13.12 18.17
C ILE A 103 6.16 13.62 19.48
N LYS A 104 5.38 13.71 20.57
CA LYS A 104 5.89 14.10 21.90
C LYS A 104 6.90 13.11 22.47
N GLN A 105 6.84 11.84 22.07
CA GLN A 105 7.81 10.82 22.45
C GLN A 105 9.12 10.89 21.64
N GLY A 106 9.25 11.82 20.69
CA GLY A 106 10.47 12.05 19.94
C GLY A 106 10.74 10.99 18.87
N VAL A 107 9.70 10.45 18.22
CA VAL A 107 9.90 9.55 17.08
C VAL A 107 10.54 10.29 15.91
N VAL A 108 11.45 9.64 15.19
CA VAL A 108 12.13 10.24 14.02
C VAL A 108 11.25 10.19 12.76
N ALA A 109 10.33 9.26 12.72
CA ALA A 109 9.34 9.13 11.65
C ALA A 109 8.06 8.47 12.18
N LEU A 110 6.96 8.71 11.46
CA LEU A 110 5.67 8.06 11.65
C LEU A 110 5.38 7.11 10.49
N THR A 111 4.60 6.05 10.75
CA THR A 111 4.07 5.15 9.72
C THR A 111 2.68 4.66 10.09
N GLY A 112 2.01 3.96 9.16
CA GLY A 112 0.70 3.37 9.40
C GLY A 112 -0.44 4.19 8.84
N VAL A 113 -1.41 4.50 9.68
CA VAL A 113 -2.70 5.16 9.43
C VAL A 113 -3.64 4.32 8.57
N VAL A 114 -4.68 3.80 9.20
CA VAL A 114 -5.69 2.94 8.56
C VAL A 114 -6.81 3.75 7.92
N SER A 115 -7.37 4.70 8.67
CA SER A 115 -8.57 5.46 8.28
C SER A 115 -8.25 6.72 7.49
N SER A 116 -8.90 6.90 6.33
CA SER A 116 -8.77 8.14 5.54
C SER A 116 -9.32 9.36 6.29
N ALA A 117 -10.35 9.21 7.13
CA ALA A 117 -10.85 10.28 7.97
C ALA A 117 -9.82 10.73 9.03
N VAL A 118 -9.08 9.76 9.61
CA VAL A 118 -7.95 10.08 10.49
C VAL A 118 -6.83 10.77 9.72
N MET A 119 -6.45 10.27 8.54
CA MET A 119 -5.41 10.89 7.70
C MET A 119 -5.73 12.36 7.39
N SER A 120 -6.96 12.64 7.00
CA SER A 120 -7.42 14.04 6.75
C SER A 120 -7.28 14.91 8.01
N ALA A 121 -7.62 14.38 9.18
CA ALA A 121 -7.54 15.12 10.43
C ALA A 121 -6.12 15.37 10.96
N ILE A 122 -5.18 14.46 10.69
CA ILE A 122 -3.78 14.58 11.16
C ILE A 122 -2.88 15.33 10.20
N ARG A 123 -3.34 15.59 8.96
CA ARG A 123 -2.55 16.22 7.90
C ARG A 123 -1.76 17.43 8.40
N ASP A 124 -2.47 18.40 8.96
CA ASP A 124 -1.85 19.65 9.40
C ASP A 124 -0.94 19.45 10.63
N THR A 125 -1.28 18.54 11.53
CA THR A 125 -0.42 18.16 12.67
C THR A 125 0.92 17.60 12.19
N VAL A 126 0.92 16.71 11.20
CA VAL A 126 2.13 16.13 10.62
C VAL A 126 2.96 17.21 9.91
N GLU A 127 2.34 18.01 9.04
CA GLU A 127 3.04 19.07 8.31
C GLU A 127 3.67 20.12 9.24
N GLN A 128 2.99 20.50 10.32
CA GLN A 128 3.50 21.46 11.32
C GLN A 128 4.61 20.86 12.18
N SER A 129 4.51 19.58 12.56
CA SER A 129 5.55 18.90 13.34
C SER A 129 6.84 18.68 12.54
N LYS A 130 6.74 18.61 11.22
CA LYS A 130 7.81 18.25 10.27
C LYS A 130 8.35 16.83 10.47
N VAL A 131 7.75 16.00 11.31
CA VAL A 131 8.10 14.58 11.44
C VAL A 131 7.53 13.85 10.23
N PRO A 132 8.35 13.22 9.37
CA PRO A 132 7.85 12.57 8.17
C PRO A 132 6.94 11.40 8.52
N LEU A 133 5.79 11.32 7.83
CA LEU A 133 4.84 10.21 7.91
C LEU A 133 4.90 9.40 6.61
N ILE A 134 5.14 8.10 6.73
CA ILE A 134 5.02 7.14 5.62
C ILE A 134 3.70 6.41 5.78
N SER A 135 2.64 6.90 5.13
CA SER A 135 1.33 6.27 5.17
C SER A 135 1.33 4.96 4.40
N SER A 136 0.98 3.88 5.09
CA SER A 136 0.95 2.54 4.51
C SER A 136 -0.46 2.02 4.18
N ASN A 137 -1.52 2.82 4.44
CA ASN A 137 -2.87 2.51 4.00
C ASN A 137 -3.67 3.76 3.60
N ALA A 138 -4.04 4.61 4.56
CA ALA A 138 -4.91 5.76 4.30
C ALA A 138 -4.28 6.77 3.33
N SER A 139 -4.96 7.05 2.23
CA SER A 139 -4.46 7.96 1.19
C SER A 139 -5.59 8.68 0.45
N PRO A 140 -6.33 9.57 1.14
CA PRO A 140 -7.40 10.33 0.49
C PRO A 140 -6.87 11.15 -0.68
N ALA A 141 -7.66 11.22 -1.76
CA ALA A 141 -7.30 11.95 -2.99
C ALA A 141 -7.14 13.45 -2.73
N THR A 142 -7.79 13.95 -1.68
CA THR A 142 -7.67 15.36 -1.23
C THR A 142 -6.34 15.69 -0.55
N LEU A 143 -5.49 14.69 -0.29
CA LEU A 143 -4.18 14.89 0.34
C LEU A 143 -3.18 15.49 -0.65
N GLN A 144 -3.40 16.76 -0.97
CA GLN A 144 -2.62 17.55 -1.93
C GLN A 144 -1.60 18.44 -1.21
N SER A 145 -0.54 18.83 -1.92
CA SER A 145 0.45 19.81 -1.46
C SER A 145 1.10 19.49 -0.11
N VAL A 146 1.26 18.20 0.20
CA VAL A 146 1.93 17.73 1.42
C VAL A 146 3.45 17.64 1.21
N VAL A 147 4.21 17.98 2.25
CA VAL A 147 5.68 17.95 2.22
C VAL A 147 6.25 16.84 3.11
N TYR A 148 5.59 16.54 4.21
CA TYR A 148 6.05 15.55 5.18
C TYR A 148 5.23 14.25 5.17
N ILE A 149 4.28 14.08 4.25
CA ILE A 149 3.49 12.87 4.11
C ILE A 149 3.85 12.14 2.81
N TRP A 150 4.38 10.93 2.96
CA TRP A 150 4.70 9.97 1.91
C TRP A 150 3.70 8.83 1.94
N ARG A 151 3.46 8.17 0.84
CA ARG A 151 2.49 7.08 0.77
C ARG A 151 3.14 5.87 0.12
N THR A 152 3.11 4.72 0.77
CA THR A 152 3.55 3.45 0.20
C THR A 152 2.38 2.57 -0.22
N SER A 153 1.16 3.02 -0.02
CA SER A 153 -0.06 2.31 -0.40
C SER A 153 -0.51 2.63 -1.83
N TYR A 154 -1.27 3.68 -2.01
CA TYR A 154 -1.95 4.08 -3.25
C TYR A 154 -2.56 5.47 -3.06
N VAL A 155 -3.28 5.99 -4.08
CA VAL A 155 -4.31 7.02 -3.88
C VAL A 155 -5.69 6.35 -3.96
N ASN A 156 -6.63 6.74 -3.09
CA ASN A 156 -7.90 6.02 -2.92
C ASN A 156 -8.73 5.89 -4.21
N ASP A 157 -8.60 6.82 -5.14
CA ASP A 157 -9.32 6.83 -6.42
C ASP A 157 -8.74 5.84 -7.44
N GLU A 158 -7.48 5.45 -7.30
CA GLU A 158 -6.75 4.67 -8.31
C GLU A 158 -7.36 3.29 -8.58
N ALA A 159 -7.87 2.61 -7.55
CA ALA A 159 -8.51 1.31 -7.72
C ALA A 159 -9.74 1.39 -8.64
N GLY A 160 -10.56 2.43 -8.46
CA GLY A 160 -11.70 2.73 -9.33
C GLY A 160 -11.25 3.08 -10.75
N ARG A 161 -10.26 3.94 -10.88
CA ARG A 161 -9.67 4.36 -12.17
C ARG A 161 -9.12 3.17 -12.95
N ALA A 162 -8.43 2.25 -12.29
CA ALA A 162 -7.87 1.07 -12.94
C ALA A 162 -8.96 0.09 -13.41
N LEU A 163 -10.05 -0.07 -12.65
CA LEU A 163 -11.09 -1.05 -12.92
C LEU A 163 -12.11 -0.57 -13.96
N ALA A 164 -12.42 0.70 -13.98
CA ALA A 164 -13.52 1.26 -14.78
C ALA A 164 -13.43 0.95 -16.28
N PRO A 165 -12.27 1.07 -16.96
CA PRO A 165 -12.16 0.73 -18.39
C PRO A 165 -12.47 -0.75 -18.67
N TYR A 166 -12.09 -1.65 -17.75
CA TYR A 166 -12.41 -3.07 -17.84
C TYR A 166 -13.92 -3.31 -17.74
N VAL A 167 -14.61 -2.62 -16.83
CA VAL A 167 -16.07 -2.73 -16.65
C VAL A 167 -16.79 -2.14 -17.85
N ALA A 168 -16.36 -0.96 -18.36
CA ALA A 168 -16.96 -0.31 -19.51
C ALA A 168 -16.95 -1.17 -20.79
N GLN A 169 -15.92 -2.00 -20.96
CA GLN A 169 -15.85 -2.95 -22.09
C GLN A 169 -16.80 -4.15 -21.95
N ARG A 170 -17.29 -4.46 -20.75
CA ARG A 170 -18.10 -5.64 -20.45
C ARG A 170 -19.57 -5.37 -20.22
N VAL A 171 -19.91 -4.17 -19.84
CA VAL A 171 -21.30 -3.72 -19.75
C VAL A 171 -21.73 -3.23 -21.14
N PRO A 172 -22.67 -3.92 -21.81
CA PRO A 172 -23.09 -3.54 -23.15
C PRO A 172 -23.79 -2.20 -23.18
N ALA A 173 -23.96 -1.63 -24.38
CA ALA A 173 -24.80 -0.45 -24.56
C ALA A 173 -26.23 -0.74 -24.06
N GLY A 174 -26.79 0.18 -23.29
CA GLY A 174 -28.09 0.02 -22.62
C GLY A 174 -28.07 -0.82 -21.36
N GLY A 175 -26.93 -1.46 -21.00
CA GLY A 175 -26.76 -2.09 -19.70
C GLY A 175 -26.61 -1.06 -18.59
N ARG A 176 -26.88 -1.43 -17.34
CA ARG A 176 -26.87 -0.51 -16.19
C ARG A 176 -25.93 -0.96 -15.08
N VAL A 177 -25.07 -0.05 -14.61
CA VAL A 177 -24.18 -0.25 -13.47
C VAL A 177 -24.69 0.58 -12.31
N ALA A 178 -25.14 -0.06 -11.23
CA ALA A 178 -25.41 0.64 -9.98
C ALA A 178 -24.11 0.85 -9.22
N ILE A 179 -24.01 1.98 -8.50
CA ILE A 179 -22.86 2.32 -7.68
C ILE A 179 -23.32 2.48 -6.24
N VAL A 180 -22.63 1.83 -5.29
CA VAL A 180 -22.90 1.95 -3.86
C VAL A 180 -21.61 2.07 -3.07
N ALA A 181 -21.57 3.02 -2.13
CA ALA A 181 -20.42 3.22 -1.23
C ALA A 181 -20.86 3.89 0.09
N PRO A 182 -20.08 3.77 1.17
CA PRO A 182 -20.31 4.54 2.38
C PRO A 182 -19.90 6.00 2.20
N ASP A 183 -20.57 6.90 2.89
CA ASP A 183 -20.44 8.35 2.84
C ASP A 183 -19.26 8.87 3.66
N TYR A 184 -18.04 8.56 3.26
CA TYR A 184 -16.80 9.09 3.83
C TYR A 184 -15.70 9.15 2.78
N ASP A 185 -14.55 9.80 3.10
CA ASP A 185 -13.48 10.14 2.16
C ASP A 185 -13.11 9.00 1.18
N ALA A 186 -12.83 7.81 1.71
CA ALA A 186 -12.44 6.69 0.84
C ALA A 186 -13.59 6.18 -0.06
N GLY A 187 -14.84 6.28 0.39
CA GLY A 187 -16.01 5.96 -0.40
C GLY A 187 -16.21 6.96 -1.54
N PHE A 188 -16.09 8.25 -1.24
CA PHE A 188 -16.18 9.32 -2.26
C PHE A 188 -15.07 9.17 -3.29
N ASP A 189 -13.82 8.98 -2.87
CA ASP A 189 -12.68 8.80 -3.76
C ASP A 189 -12.84 7.59 -4.68
N ALA A 190 -13.24 6.44 -4.14
CA ALA A 190 -13.44 5.21 -4.91
C ALA A 190 -14.53 5.38 -5.98
N VAL A 191 -15.63 6.04 -5.65
CA VAL A 191 -16.72 6.35 -6.61
C VAL A 191 -16.24 7.35 -7.66
N GLN A 192 -15.56 8.41 -7.25
CA GLN A 192 -15.06 9.43 -8.16
C GLN A 192 -14.08 8.84 -9.18
N GLY A 193 -13.09 8.07 -8.71
CA GLY A 193 -12.11 7.42 -9.59
C GLY A 193 -12.76 6.48 -10.61
N PHE A 194 -13.77 5.69 -10.18
CA PHE A 194 -14.51 4.83 -11.08
C PHE A 194 -15.28 5.65 -12.13
N ARG A 195 -16.07 6.65 -11.72
CA ARG A 195 -16.87 7.48 -12.61
C ARG A 195 -16.03 8.24 -13.64
N GLN A 196 -14.94 8.85 -13.21
CA GLN A 196 -14.04 9.58 -14.12
C GLN A 196 -13.48 8.69 -15.23
N SER A 197 -13.12 7.46 -14.93
CA SER A 197 -12.53 6.54 -15.91
C SER A 197 -13.54 5.67 -16.64
N PHE A 198 -14.75 5.52 -16.14
CA PHE A 198 -15.86 4.89 -16.85
C PHE A 198 -16.50 5.84 -17.87
N GLY A 199 -16.57 7.14 -17.53
CA GLY A 199 -17.23 8.21 -18.23
C GLY A 199 -18.25 8.87 -17.31
N GLU A 200 -18.01 10.11 -16.88
CA GLU A 200 -18.84 10.79 -15.87
C GLU A 200 -20.31 10.93 -16.29
N SER A 201 -20.54 11.09 -17.58
CA SER A 201 -21.88 11.26 -18.18
C SER A 201 -22.34 10.02 -18.96
N ASP A 202 -21.72 8.85 -18.71
CA ASP A 202 -22.11 7.61 -19.39
C ASP A 202 -23.50 7.16 -18.89
N ASP A 203 -24.43 6.98 -19.81
CA ASP A 203 -25.83 6.63 -19.55
C ASP A 203 -26.02 5.24 -18.93
N ARG A 204 -24.98 4.42 -18.98
CA ARG A 204 -24.97 3.11 -18.32
C ARG A 204 -24.77 3.22 -16.79
N ILE A 205 -24.35 4.36 -16.26
CA ILE A 205 -24.31 4.58 -14.81
C ILE A 205 -25.74 4.84 -14.31
N ALA A 206 -26.20 4.00 -13.41
CA ALA A 206 -27.53 4.10 -12.81
C ALA A 206 -27.54 5.12 -11.67
N ASP A 207 -27.55 6.41 -12.04
CA ASP A 207 -27.63 7.51 -11.06
C ASP A 207 -29.00 7.56 -10.32
N PRO A 208 -29.01 8.17 -9.12
CA PRO A 208 -27.88 8.66 -8.34
C PRO A 208 -27.05 7.52 -7.70
N VAL A 209 -25.81 7.81 -7.29
CA VAL A 209 -25.03 6.90 -6.42
C VAL A 209 -25.80 6.59 -5.15
N ILE A 210 -25.79 5.32 -4.74
CA ILE A 210 -26.44 4.88 -3.51
C ILE A 210 -25.44 5.05 -2.36
N TRP A 211 -25.60 6.08 -1.56
CA TRP A 211 -24.76 6.33 -0.40
C TRP A 211 -25.29 5.59 0.83
N THR A 212 -24.41 4.90 1.54
CA THR A 212 -24.71 4.30 2.84
C THR A 212 -24.05 5.11 3.94
N ARG A 213 -24.70 5.22 5.08
CA ARG A 213 -24.09 5.88 6.22
C ARG A 213 -22.84 5.13 6.67
N TYR A 214 -21.74 5.85 6.88
CA TYR A 214 -20.56 5.29 7.55
C TYR A 214 -20.93 4.86 8.99
N VAL A 215 -20.59 3.64 9.37
CA VAL A 215 -20.89 3.05 10.67
C VAL A 215 -19.59 2.78 11.41
N LYS A 216 -19.47 3.35 12.61
CA LYS A 216 -18.38 3.00 13.53
C LYS A 216 -18.60 1.59 14.05
N GLY A 217 -17.51 0.83 14.19
CA GLY A 217 -17.56 -0.55 14.68
C GLY A 217 -18.21 -1.52 13.71
N LYS A 218 -18.65 -2.66 14.23
CA LYS A 218 -19.28 -3.71 13.43
C LYS A 218 -20.69 -3.32 13.01
N PRO A 219 -20.99 -3.28 11.69
CA PRO A 219 -22.34 -2.99 11.23
C PRO A 219 -23.35 -4.03 11.70
N GLY A 220 -24.53 -3.58 12.10
CA GLY A 220 -25.65 -4.46 12.39
C GLY A 220 -26.23 -5.13 11.14
N ARG A 221 -27.00 -6.21 11.32
CA ARG A 221 -27.56 -6.99 10.22
C ARG A 221 -28.35 -6.15 9.21
N ASN A 222 -29.07 -5.15 9.65
CA ASN A 222 -29.98 -4.34 8.80
C ASN A 222 -29.35 -3.02 8.35
N THR A 223 -28.08 -2.77 8.63
CA THR A 223 -27.39 -1.50 8.32
C THR A 223 -27.53 -1.10 6.85
N TYR A 224 -27.46 -2.07 5.95
CA TYR A 224 -27.49 -1.80 4.50
C TYR A 224 -28.83 -2.15 3.84
N ALA A 225 -29.89 -2.41 4.61
CA ALA A 225 -31.17 -2.87 4.06
C ALA A 225 -31.79 -1.89 3.05
N ALA A 226 -31.78 -0.59 3.35
CA ALA A 226 -32.32 0.44 2.45
C ALA A 226 -31.52 0.48 1.11
N ALA A 227 -30.18 0.50 1.18
CA ALA A 227 -29.33 0.49 0.00
C ALA A 227 -29.52 -0.76 -0.86
N ILE A 228 -29.63 -1.93 -0.23
CA ILE A 228 -29.85 -3.21 -0.94
C ILE A 228 -31.22 -3.21 -1.60
N ASN A 229 -32.28 -2.76 -0.93
CA ASN A 229 -33.61 -2.63 -1.55
C ASN A 229 -33.57 -1.70 -2.75
N GLU A 230 -32.84 -0.61 -2.68
CA GLU A 230 -32.68 0.32 -3.79
C GLU A 230 -31.90 -0.32 -4.97
N ILE A 231 -30.80 -1.02 -4.69
CA ILE A 231 -30.08 -1.81 -5.73
C ILE A 231 -31.03 -2.78 -6.41
N MET A 232 -31.80 -3.56 -5.65
CA MET A 232 -32.73 -4.55 -6.18
C MET A 232 -33.85 -3.93 -7.01
N SER A 233 -34.38 -2.76 -6.60
CA SER A 233 -35.42 -2.05 -7.32
C SER A 233 -34.96 -1.51 -8.68
N ARG A 234 -33.69 -1.09 -8.77
CA ARG A 234 -33.08 -0.56 -10.00
C ARG A 234 -32.76 -1.65 -11.02
N LYS A 235 -32.70 -2.92 -10.62
CA LYS A 235 -32.40 -4.09 -11.45
C LYS A 235 -31.16 -3.90 -12.34
N PRO A 236 -30.01 -3.50 -11.80
CA PRO A 236 -28.82 -3.24 -12.59
C PRO A 236 -28.25 -4.55 -13.19
N ASP A 237 -27.50 -4.43 -14.30
CA ASP A 237 -26.79 -5.54 -14.90
C ASP A 237 -25.45 -5.85 -14.23
N ALA A 238 -24.89 -4.84 -13.56
CA ALA A 238 -23.68 -4.95 -12.74
C ALA A 238 -23.74 -4.00 -11.55
N LEU A 239 -22.96 -4.31 -10.52
CA LEU A 239 -22.78 -3.48 -9.33
C LEU A 239 -21.31 -3.10 -9.19
N TYR A 240 -21.02 -1.80 -9.07
CA TYR A 240 -19.76 -1.33 -8.52
C TYR A 240 -19.97 -0.92 -7.07
N CYS A 241 -19.15 -1.43 -6.15
CA CYS A 241 -19.29 -1.11 -4.74
C CYS A 241 -17.94 -0.90 -4.05
N PHE A 242 -17.94 -0.07 -3.01
CA PHE A 242 -16.80 0.11 -2.12
C PHE A 242 -17.20 -0.20 -0.69
N PHE A 243 -16.61 -1.23 -0.10
CA PHE A 243 -16.67 -1.58 1.31
C PHE A 243 -15.38 -2.30 1.70
N SER A 244 -15.06 -2.36 2.98
CA SER A 244 -13.89 -3.08 3.51
C SER A 244 -14.19 -3.68 4.89
N GLY A 245 -13.38 -4.67 5.31
CA GLY A 245 -13.49 -5.29 6.63
C GLY A 245 -14.89 -5.80 6.96
N GLU A 246 -15.36 -5.60 8.20
CA GLU A 246 -16.67 -6.06 8.66
C GLU A 246 -17.85 -5.49 7.86
N ALA A 247 -17.71 -4.28 7.33
CA ALA A 247 -18.71 -3.67 6.47
C ALA A 247 -18.90 -4.45 5.17
N ALA A 248 -17.81 -4.91 4.56
CA ALA A 248 -17.85 -5.76 3.37
C ALA A 248 -18.53 -7.09 3.64
N VAL A 249 -18.21 -7.74 4.76
CA VAL A 249 -18.83 -9.02 5.17
C VAL A 249 -20.35 -8.88 5.31
N VAL A 250 -20.80 -7.87 6.07
CA VAL A 250 -22.25 -7.67 6.28
C VAL A 250 -22.95 -7.30 4.99
N PHE A 251 -22.37 -6.43 4.17
CA PHE A 251 -22.95 -6.01 2.90
C PHE A 251 -23.12 -7.20 1.94
N LEU A 252 -22.06 -7.99 1.71
CA LEU A 252 -22.09 -9.11 0.77
C LEU A 252 -23.08 -10.20 1.20
N LYS A 253 -23.10 -10.56 2.49
CA LYS A 253 -24.09 -11.52 3.01
C LYS A 253 -25.52 -11.05 2.75
N ARG A 254 -25.82 -9.78 3.08
CA ARG A 254 -27.16 -9.23 2.90
C ARG A 254 -27.56 -9.10 1.43
N LEU A 255 -26.62 -8.67 0.58
CA LEU A 255 -26.84 -8.56 -0.86
C LEU A 255 -27.16 -9.94 -1.48
N HIS A 256 -26.41 -10.99 -1.06
CA HIS A 256 -26.66 -12.35 -1.49
C HIS A 256 -28.03 -12.88 -1.00
N GLU A 257 -28.36 -12.64 0.27
CA GLU A 257 -29.66 -13.02 0.85
C GLU A 257 -30.85 -12.33 0.16
N ALA A 258 -30.66 -11.08 -0.30
CA ALA A 258 -31.68 -10.37 -1.09
C ALA A 258 -31.84 -10.92 -2.53
N GLY A 259 -31.00 -11.89 -2.94
CA GLY A 259 -31.11 -12.53 -4.26
C GLY A 259 -30.34 -11.83 -5.37
N PHE A 260 -29.42 -10.92 -5.07
CA PHE A 260 -28.57 -10.31 -6.11
C PHE A 260 -27.61 -11.37 -6.68
N ARG A 261 -27.59 -11.52 -8.01
CA ARG A 261 -26.79 -12.54 -8.72
C ARG A 261 -26.06 -11.99 -9.94
N LYS A 262 -26.01 -10.65 -10.07
CA LYS A 262 -25.28 -9.99 -11.16
C LYS A 262 -23.81 -9.82 -10.80
N GLN A 263 -22.98 -9.48 -11.80
CA GLN A 263 -21.56 -9.27 -11.59
C GLN A 263 -21.30 -8.12 -10.60
N ILE A 264 -20.44 -8.37 -9.63
CA ILE A 264 -19.94 -7.37 -8.67
C ILE A 264 -18.52 -6.99 -9.07
N TYR A 265 -18.26 -5.71 -9.14
CA TYR A 265 -16.96 -5.08 -9.34
C TYR A 265 -16.65 -4.19 -8.14
N ALA A 266 -15.40 -4.19 -7.68
CA ALA A 266 -15.01 -3.38 -6.52
C ALA A 266 -13.50 -3.10 -6.48
N PRO A 267 -13.05 -2.08 -5.75
CA PRO A 267 -11.70 -2.07 -5.20
C PRO A 267 -11.44 -3.33 -4.37
N GLY A 268 -10.22 -3.82 -4.40
CA GLY A 268 -9.84 -5.09 -3.76
C GLY A 268 -10.12 -5.18 -2.27
N PHE A 269 -10.28 -4.06 -1.60
CA PHE A 269 -10.62 -3.98 -0.17
C PHE A 269 -11.90 -4.73 0.20
N LEU A 270 -12.83 -4.89 -0.76
CA LEU A 270 -14.07 -5.67 -0.58
C LEU A 270 -13.81 -7.13 -0.21
N THR A 271 -12.68 -7.67 -0.62
CA THR A 271 -12.35 -9.11 -0.47
C THR A 271 -11.00 -9.34 0.20
N GLU A 272 -10.41 -8.31 0.77
CA GLU A 272 -9.06 -8.35 1.36
C GLU A 272 -9.10 -8.70 2.85
N GLY A 273 -8.00 -9.22 3.34
CA GLY A 273 -7.85 -9.59 4.75
C GLY A 273 -8.77 -10.75 5.13
N THR A 274 -9.39 -10.64 6.29
CA THR A 274 -10.27 -11.69 6.87
C THR A 274 -11.68 -11.72 6.28
N VAL A 275 -11.97 -10.93 5.24
CA VAL A 275 -13.34 -10.85 4.67
C VAL A 275 -13.75 -12.18 4.06
N LEU A 276 -12.90 -12.76 3.21
CA LEU A 276 -13.24 -14.02 2.52
C LEU A 276 -13.39 -15.21 3.48
N GLU A 277 -12.68 -15.22 4.59
CA GLU A 277 -12.76 -16.26 5.63
C GLU A 277 -14.15 -16.31 6.29
N GLN A 278 -14.86 -15.19 6.29
CA GLN A 278 -16.18 -15.03 6.90
C GLN A 278 -17.34 -15.24 5.93
N LEU A 279 -17.05 -15.47 4.63
CA LEU A 279 -18.05 -15.60 3.57
C LEU A 279 -18.16 -17.04 3.08
N LYS A 280 -19.37 -17.43 2.68
CA LYS A 280 -19.59 -18.67 1.95
C LYS A 280 -19.20 -18.50 0.49
N VAL A 281 -18.87 -19.60 -0.18
CA VAL A 281 -18.53 -19.60 -1.61
C VAL A 281 -19.63 -18.89 -2.42
N SER A 282 -20.90 -19.19 -2.18
CA SER A 282 -22.03 -18.58 -2.88
C SER A 282 -22.19 -17.08 -2.66
N GLU A 283 -21.57 -16.50 -1.63
CA GLU A 283 -21.67 -15.08 -1.27
C GLU A 283 -20.62 -14.20 -1.96
N ALA A 284 -19.50 -14.79 -2.41
CA ALA A 284 -18.39 -14.01 -2.94
C ALA A 284 -17.72 -14.56 -4.21
N GLU A 285 -17.92 -15.85 -4.57
CA GLU A 285 -17.30 -16.41 -5.77
C GLU A 285 -17.69 -15.62 -7.03
N GLY A 286 -16.69 -15.32 -7.87
CA GLY A 286 -16.88 -14.57 -9.11
C GLY A 286 -16.80 -13.06 -8.97
N ILE A 287 -16.72 -12.50 -7.77
CA ILE A 287 -16.46 -11.05 -7.58
C ILE A 287 -15.15 -10.70 -8.25
N LEU A 288 -15.14 -9.59 -9.03
CA LEU A 288 -13.98 -9.06 -9.70
C LEU A 288 -13.51 -7.78 -8.98
N THR A 289 -12.22 -7.74 -8.66
CA THR A 289 -11.64 -6.61 -7.94
C THR A 289 -10.38 -6.07 -8.61
N SER A 290 -10.10 -4.78 -8.39
CA SER A 290 -8.81 -4.18 -8.72
C SER A 290 -8.02 -3.92 -7.45
N LEU A 291 -6.75 -4.31 -7.43
CA LEU A 291 -5.83 -3.99 -6.35
C LEU A 291 -4.40 -3.90 -6.87
N ASN A 292 -3.54 -3.18 -6.16
CA ASN A 292 -2.12 -3.03 -6.48
C ASN A 292 -1.25 -4.22 -6.05
N TYR A 293 -1.85 -5.24 -5.44
CA TYR A 293 -1.18 -6.45 -4.97
C TYR A 293 -2.07 -7.70 -5.12
N SER A 294 -1.43 -8.83 -5.38
CA SER A 294 -2.00 -10.16 -5.24
C SER A 294 -0.94 -11.12 -4.69
N ALA A 295 -1.32 -11.97 -3.74
CA ALA A 295 -0.37 -12.86 -3.06
C ALA A 295 0.22 -13.93 -3.98
N ASP A 296 -0.38 -14.16 -5.14
CA ASP A 296 0.06 -15.09 -6.19
C ASP A 296 0.91 -14.40 -7.30
N LEU A 297 1.32 -13.14 -7.11
CA LEU A 297 2.26 -12.47 -8.03
C LEU A 297 3.57 -13.24 -8.17
N ASN A 298 3.92 -13.57 -9.41
CA ASN A 298 5.10 -14.39 -9.72
C ASN A 298 6.35 -13.52 -9.91
N ASN A 299 6.86 -12.95 -8.83
CA ASN A 299 8.17 -12.30 -8.80
C ASN A 299 8.99 -12.76 -7.57
N ALA A 300 10.30 -12.56 -7.59
CA ALA A 300 11.20 -13.07 -6.55
C ALA A 300 10.95 -12.39 -5.20
N ALA A 301 10.67 -11.08 -5.17
CA ALA A 301 10.39 -10.33 -3.96
C ALA A 301 9.12 -10.85 -3.28
N ASN A 302 8.04 -11.08 -4.07
CA ASN A 302 6.80 -11.64 -3.53
C ASN A 302 6.97 -13.06 -3.00
N ARG A 303 7.69 -13.92 -3.70
CA ARG A 303 7.92 -15.30 -3.22
C ARG A 303 8.64 -15.30 -1.86
N ARG A 304 9.67 -14.46 -1.68
CA ARG A 304 10.37 -14.32 -0.38
C ARG A 304 9.43 -13.79 0.70
N PHE A 305 8.76 -12.68 0.42
CA PHE A 305 7.84 -12.05 1.35
C PHE A 305 6.68 -12.95 1.75
N ALA A 306 5.93 -13.49 0.79
CA ALA A 306 4.75 -14.31 1.05
C ALA A 306 5.10 -15.62 1.79
N SER A 307 6.27 -16.22 1.49
CA SER A 307 6.75 -17.40 2.21
C SER A 307 7.09 -17.05 3.67
N ALA A 308 7.83 -15.96 3.89
CA ALA A 308 8.19 -15.51 5.23
C ALA A 308 6.95 -15.12 6.05
N PHE A 309 6.00 -14.39 5.43
CA PHE A 309 4.76 -13.98 6.08
C PHE A 309 3.91 -15.18 6.50
N ARG A 310 3.72 -16.17 5.61
CA ARG A 310 3.00 -17.40 5.95
C ARG A 310 3.67 -18.18 7.08
N LYS A 311 5.00 -18.25 7.05
CA LYS A 311 5.77 -18.92 8.12
C LYS A 311 5.59 -18.22 9.47
N ALA A 312 5.58 -16.90 9.50
CA ALA A 312 5.47 -16.11 10.73
C ALA A 312 4.03 -16.06 11.28
N HIS A 313 3.02 -15.98 10.39
CA HIS A 313 1.65 -15.64 10.79
C HIS A 313 0.60 -16.70 10.42
N GLY A 314 0.97 -17.75 9.67
CA GLY A 314 0.04 -18.82 9.29
C GLY A 314 -1.02 -18.41 8.26
N SER A 315 -0.97 -17.18 7.73
CA SER A 315 -1.95 -16.62 6.80
C SER A 315 -1.30 -16.10 5.52
N THR A 316 -2.10 -15.90 4.48
CA THR A 316 -1.67 -15.26 3.25
C THR A 316 -1.55 -13.74 3.47
N PRO A 317 -0.45 -13.09 3.03
CA PRO A 317 -0.30 -11.65 3.20
C PRO A 317 -1.31 -10.86 2.34
N THR A 318 -1.68 -9.70 2.85
CA THR A 318 -2.60 -8.76 2.20
C THR A 318 -1.85 -7.55 1.62
N THR A 319 -2.57 -6.71 0.87
CA THR A 319 -2.04 -5.41 0.42
C THR A 319 -1.62 -4.53 1.60
N TYR A 320 -2.30 -4.64 2.75
CA TYR A 320 -1.98 -3.88 3.95
C TYR A 320 -0.60 -4.26 4.50
N ALA A 321 -0.34 -5.55 4.63
CA ALA A 321 0.97 -6.05 5.06
C ALA A 321 2.09 -5.65 4.08
N VAL A 322 1.85 -5.73 2.77
CA VAL A 322 2.83 -5.33 1.74
C VAL A 322 3.15 -3.85 1.81
N ALA A 323 2.14 -2.99 1.90
CA ALA A 323 2.37 -1.55 1.94
C ALA A 323 3.14 -1.12 3.20
N SER A 324 2.93 -1.81 4.32
CA SER A 324 3.65 -1.55 5.57
C SER A 324 5.07 -2.14 5.56
N TYR A 325 5.28 -3.28 4.91
CA TYR A 325 6.60 -3.82 4.61
C TYR A 325 7.41 -2.86 3.73
N ASP A 326 6.78 -2.30 2.69
CA ASP A 326 7.39 -1.29 1.85
C ASP A 326 7.70 0.00 2.62
N ALA A 327 6.86 0.40 3.58
CA ALA A 327 7.13 1.56 4.43
C ALA A 327 8.40 1.36 5.28
N ALA A 328 8.60 0.16 5.81
CA ALA A 328 9.83 -0.19 6.51
C ALA A 328 11.05 -0.14 5.57
N GLN A 329 10.93 -0.66 4.34
CA GLN A 329 12.01 -0.58 3.33
C GLN A 329 12.33 0.86 2.93
N VAL A 330 11.32 1.72 2.78
CA VAL A 330 11.49 3.15 2.51
C VAL A 330 12.22 3.83 3.66
N LEU A 331 11.83 3.54 4.90
CA LEU A 331 12.50 4.09 6.08
C LEU A 331 13.95 3.58 6.20
N ASP A 332 14.20 2.30 5.95
CA ASP A 332 15.56 1.74 5.96
C ASP A 332 16.48 2.49 5.00
N LYS A 333 16.05 2.66 3.75
CA LYS A 333 16.79 3.43 2.73
C LYS A 333 16.91 4.90 3.11
N GLY A 334 15.83 5.52 3.58
CA GLY A 334 15.81 6.93 3.97
C GLY A 334 16.76 7.24 5.14
N ILE A 335 16.75 6.43 6.19
CA ILE A 335 17.63 6.57 7.35
C ILE A 335 19.10 6.38 6.93
N ARG A 336 19.38 5.35 6.11
CA ARG A 336 20.73 5.12 5.56
C ARG A 336 21.23 6.31 4.76
N LEU A 337 20.40 6.92 3.91
CA LEU A 337 20.74 8.09 3.11
C LEU A 337 20.86 9.38 3.93
N ALA A 338 20.13 9.50 5.02
CA ALA A 338 20.23 10.62 5.95
C ALA A 338 21.56 10.58 6.75
N GLY A 339 22.11 9.39 6.95
CA GLY A 339 23.36 9.19 7.67
C GLY A 339 23.21 9.50 9.16
N ARG A 340 24.14 10.29 9.72
CA ARG A 340 24.14 10.60 11.16
C ARG A 340 23.13 11.66 11.57
N ASP A 341 22.70 12.50 10.65
CA ASP A 341 21.71 13.55 10.93
C ASP A 341 20.30 13.03 10.61
N LEU A 342 19.62 12.52 11.62
CA LEU A 342 18.22 12.06 11.53
C LEU A 342 17.23 13.17 11.92
N SER A 343 17.64 14.45 11.80
CA SER A 343 16.66 15.54 11.93
C SER A 343 15.50 15.37 10.96
N PRO A 344 14.28 15.78 11.34
CA PRO A 344 13.09 15.61 10.50
C PRO A 344 13.24 16.14 9.07
N LEU A 345 13.91 17.30 8.93
CA LEU A 345 14.15 17.88 7.61
C LEU A 345 15.08 17.01 6.76
N ASN A 346 16.22 16.57 7.32
CA ASN A 346 17.20 15.78 6.57
C ASN A 346 16.65 14.41 6.22
N LEU A 347 15.94 13.76 7.14
CA LEU A 347 15.27 12.49 6.86
C LEU A 347 14.21 12.66 5.75
N ASN A 348 13.39 13.71 5.80
CA ASN A 348 12.39 13.97 4.75
C ASN A 348 13.03 14.22 3.37
N LEU A 349 14.18 14.92 3.31
CA LEU A 349 14.94 15.10 2.07
C LEU A 349 15.55 13.77 1.59
N ALA A 350 16.01 12.92 2.50
CA ALA A 350 16.55 11.60 2.18
C ALA A 350 15.46 10.67 1.61
N LEU A 351 14.24 10.71 2.13
CA LEU A 351 13.09 9.96 1.60
C LEU A 351 12.82 10.29 0.13
N GLY A 352 13.03 11.52 -0.30
CA GLY A 352 12.92 11.92 -1.72
C GLY A 352 13.98 11.31 -2.64
N ARG A 353 15.00 10.65 -2.09
CA ARG A 353 16.14 10.06 -2.83
C ARG A 353 16.23 8.53 -2.71
N VAL A 354 15.25 7.86 -2.09
CA VAL A 354 15.29 6.41 -1.87
C VAL A 354 15.29 5.58 -3.17
N GLY A 355 14.91 6.21 -4.28
CA GLY A 355 14.88 5.56 -5.60
C GLY A 355 13.86 4.43 -5.67
N GLN A 356 14.18 3.41 -6.49
CA GLN A 356 13.30 2.26 -6.68
C GLN A 356 13.20 1.39 -5.42
N ILE A 357 11.99 0.96 -5.08
CA ILE A 357 11.67 0.03 -4.00
C ILE A 357 11.46 -1.36 -4.60
N ASP A 358 12.15 -2.38 -4.07
CA ASP A 358 12.00 -3.80 -4.46
C ASP A 358 10.83 -4.42 -3.69
N SER A 359 9.63 -4.13 -4.13
CA SER A 359 8.40 -4.50 -3.46
C SER A 359 7.86 -5.88 -3.88
N PRO A 360 7.18 -6.62 -2.97
CA PRO A 360 6.44 -7.82 -3.32
C PRO A 360 5.40 -7.63 -4.44
N ARG A 361 4.82 -6.43 -4.57
CA ARG A 361 3.86 -6.10 -5.64
C ARG A 361 4.51 -5.74 -6.98
N GLY A 362 5.81 -5.83 -7.09
CA GLY A 362 6.64 -5.38 -8.19
C GLY A 362 7.38 -4.08 -7.85
N PRO A 363 8.47 -3.78 -8.54
CA PRO A 363 9.27 -2.59 -8.28
C PRO A 363 8.45 -1.32 -8.55
N TRP A 364 8.61 -0.33 -7.69
CA TRP A 364 7.97 0.97 -7.81
C TRP A 364 8.90 2.08 -7.29
N GLN A 365 8.59 3.32 -7.61
CA GLN A 365 9.26 4.51 -7.08
C GLN A 365 8.23 5.60 -6.77
N PHE A 366 8.62 6.55 -5.93
CA PHE A 366 7.78 7.71 -5.67
C PHE A 366 7.68 8.59 -6.92
N ASN A 367 6.47 9.06 -7.20
CA ASN A 367 6.22 10.15 -8.10
C ASN A 367 6.37 11.51 -7.39
N GLN A 368 6.15 12.61 -8.11
CA GLN A 368 6.23 13.95 -7.53
C GLN A 368 5.22 14.19 -6.39
N PRO A 369 3.96 13.71 -6.43
CA PRO A 369 3.02 13.78 -5.32
C PRO A 369 3.36 12.89 -4.12
N ARG A 370 4.50 12.19 -4.10
CA ARG A 370 4.93 11.27 -3.05
C ARG A 370 4.03 10.05 -2.87
N THR A 371 3.54 9.54 -3.99
CA THR A 371 2.78 8.28 -4.09
C THR A 371 3.54 7.28 -4.96
N PRO A 372 3.27 5.98 -4.85
CA PRO A 372 3.91 5.00 -5.70
C PRO A 372 3.42 5.10 -7.14
N GLN A 373 4.35 5.07 -8.10
CA GLN A 373 4.01 4.73 -9.48
C GLN A 373 4.02 3.21 -9.60
N GLN A 374 2.84 2.61 -9.72
CA GLN A 374 2.67 1.17 -9.50
C GLN A 374 1.64 0.54 -10.43
N LYS A 375 1.71 -0.79 -10.53
CA LYS A 375 0.76 -1.61 -11.28
C LYS A 375 -0.51 -1.88 -10.49
N TRP A 376 -1.62 -1.95 -11.22
CA TRP A 376 -2.92 -2.36 -10.73
C TRP A 376 -3.35 -3.64 -11.43
N TYR A 377 -3.90 -4.58 -10.68
CA TYR A 377 -4.21 -5.91 -11.13
C TYR A 377 -5.71 -6.22 -11.00
N LEU A 378 -6.26 -6.91 -12.01
CA LEU A 378 -7.56 -7.54 -11.92
C LEU A 378 -7.43 -8.86 -11.15
N ARG A 379 -8.27 -9.04 -10.15
CA ARG A 379 -8.35 -10.27 -9.39
C ARG A 379 -9.79 -10.78 -9.42
N ARG A 380 -9.95 -12.10 -9.29
CA ARG A 380 -11.24 -12.75 -9.15
C ARG A 380 -11.27 -13.57 -7.88
N VAL A 381 -12.37 -13.50 -7.14
CA VAL A 381 -12.64 -14.43 -6.04
C VAL A 381 -12.97 -15.79 -6.64
N GLN A 382 -12.20 -16.79 -6.28
CA GLN A 382 -12.37 -18.16 -6.71
C GLN A 382 -12.28 -19.11 -5.51
N ARG A 383 -12.91 -20.26 -5.66
CA ARG A 383 -12.77 -21.36 -4.71
C ARG A 383 -11.38 -21.98 -4.83
N ASP A 384 -10.69 -22.10 -3.71
CA ASP A 384 -9.42 -22.81 -3.57
C ASP A 384 -9.57 -23.89 -2.49
N GLY A 385 -9.84 -25.12 -2.92
CA GLY A 385 -10.20 -26.21 -2.02
C GLY A 385 -11.48 -25.91 -1.22
N GLN A 386 -11.36 -25.70 0.07
CA GLN A 386 -12.48 -25.39 0.98
C GLN A 386 -12.62 -23.90 1.29
N VAL A 387 -11.70 -23.07 0.83
CA VAL A 387 -11.66 -21.62 1.11
C VAL A 387 -11.88 -20.81 -0.16
N LEU A 388 -12.09 -19.51 0.01
CA LEU A 388 -12.11 -18.53 -1.07
C LEU A 388 -10.77 -17.81 -1.12
N SER A 389 -10.27 -17.54 -2.32
CA SER A 389 -9.03 -16.80 -2.57
C SER A 389 -9.22 -15.75 -3.65
N ASN A 390 -8.48 -14.64 -3.52
CA ASN A 390 -8.31 -13.67 -4.60
C ASN A 390 -7.25 -14.20 -5.56
N VAL A 391 -7.62 -14.49 -6.80
CA VAL A 391 -6.72 -15.02 -7.83
C VAL A 391 -6.43 -13.94 -8.86
N LEU A 392 -5.16 -13.74 -9.17
CA LEU A 392 -4.68 -12.82 -10.20
C LEU A 392 -5.19 -13.23 -11.57
N ILE A 393 -5.80 -12.30 -12.31
CA ILE A 393 -6.29 -12.52 -13.67
C ILE A 393 -5.38 -11.82 -14.69
N SER A 394 -5.15 -10.52 -14.53
CA SER A 394 -4.34 -9.73 -15.45
C SER A 394 -3.88 -8.43 -14.82
N GLU A 395 -2.93 -7.76 -15.45
CA GLU A 395 -2.65 -6.36 -15.22
C GLU A 395 -3.74 -5.49 -15.85
N LEU A 396 -4.16 -4.44 -15.17
CA LEU A 396 -5.14 -3.46 -15.64
C LEU A 396 -4.49 -2.18 -16.12
N ALA A 397 -3.63 -1.58 -15.29
CA ALA A 397 -3.02 -0.27 -15.54
C ALA A 397 -1.76 -0.10 -14.70
N THR A 398 -0.94 0.89 -15.08
CA THR A 398 0.07 1.49 -14.21
C THR A 398 -0.41 2.90 -13.88
N LEU A 399 -0.56 3.23 -12.58
CA LEU A 399 -1.02 4.53 -12.09
C LEU A 399 -0.02 5.08 -11.06
N GLY A 400 -0.23 6.34 -10.70
CA GLY A 400 0.61 7.06 -9.74
C GLY A 400 1.07 8.42 -10.25
#